data_549bd1b2ae1ef7fe0b07fe1e3eba5980
#
_entry.id   549bd1b2ae1ef7fe0b07fe1e3eba5980
#
_cell.length_a   1.000
_cell.length_b   1.000
_cell.length_c   1.000
_cell.angle_alpha   90.00
_cell.angle_beta   90.00
_cell.angle_gamma   90.00
#
_symmetry.space_group_name_H-M   'P 1'
#
loop_
_entity.id
_entity.type
_entity.pdbx_description
1 polymer ?
#
loop_
_entity_poly.entity_id
_entity_poly.type
_entity_poly.pdbx_seq_one_letter_code
_entity_poly.pdbx_strand_id
1 'polypeptide(L)'
;MASQVSEKKIGKEYVSAEEDDIASKMVNEFEAQVTRIYKDKKMLRQVHTKMHGCVKATFSIEKNLSEDLKVGVFAKEKDYHAWVRFSNGNTTTQKDGKKDIRGVAIKLLGVPGEKLLTDERLLQTQDFLLMSSETFFTKTITELNTLLAALTSASKIKTLLFFLNPFHLGTLLRIKKSMVACDNPLSIPYWSTQPHQFGKTDCAVKYFLKPSPDNTTVVANTKDYNYLRYNLAQTLYDNEAKFDFFVQFQTDADAMPIEDPTVPWTSQFIKVATLTIPAQTFDSNAQMEYGDNLSFNPWHSLPEHRPLGSFNRVRKRVYEVMSKFRHHKNKLPVFEPKDSPDFLSDMNEVNPIVTVDQQVPKKKILQTSAEVTVNCSKEKAYLYVSSVKELPNWLLKTGPIYGVINVIVLKEGYDKVGDDRLVKRGDGATLIEELISVHPYSHYAYQMTAFSDLFKYMTNKIYGQMWFDTVDDQTRIRWVYTFTYKNIFTRLFLSLFIPLFLKKYLQDGLNNAKAYLED
;
A
#
# COMPACT_ATOMS: atom_id res chain seq x y z
N MET A 1 40.68 5.37 41.59
CA MET A 1 40.36 4.42 40.53
C MET A 1 39.99 5.21 39.27
N ALA A 2 40.90 5.32 38.33
CA ALA A 2 40.62 5.97 37.04
C ALA A 2 39.63 5.10 36.29
N SER A 3 38.42 5.61 36.02
CA SER A 3 37.48 4.99 35.11
C SER A 3 38.15 4.91 33.74
N GLN A 4 38.44 3.70 33.26
CA GLN A 4 38.77 3.49 31.86
C GLN A 4 37.58 3.97 31.06
N VAL A 5 37.68 5.17 30.52
CA VAL A 5 36.76 5.63 29.44
C VAL A 5 37.10 4.72 28.26
N SER A 6 36.26 3.72 28.04
CA SER A 6 36.38 2.85 26.86
C SER A 6 36.24 3.76 25.63
N GLU A 7 37.32 3.93 24.87
CA GLU A 7 37.28 4.64 23.58
C GLU A 7 36.18 4.04 22.73
N LYS A 8 35.24 4.88 22.30
CA LYS A 8 34.18 4.47 21.35
C LYS A 8 34.85 4.12 20.03
N LYS A 9 34.41 3.04 19.41
CA LYS A 9 34.92 2.54 18.12
C LYS A 9 33.88 2.65 17.05
N ILE A 10 34.31 2.95 15.83
CA ILE A 10 33.43 2.99 14.64
C ILE A 10 32.73 1.65 14.47
N GLY A 11 31.44 1.68 14.12
CA GLY A 11 30.60 0.49 13.91
C GLY A 11 30.19 -0.26 15.18
N LYS A 12 30.77 0.10 16.37
CA LYS A 12 30.52 -0.64 17.60
C LYS A 12 29.21 -0.23 18.28
N GLU A 13 28.38 -1.20 18.59
CA GLU A 13 27.15 -1.07 19.35
C GLU A 13 27.36 -1.34 20.85
N TYR A 14 26.52 -0.70 21.67
CA TYR A 14 26.50 -0.87 23.12
C TYR A 14 25.10 -1.31 23.55
N VAL A 15 24.93 -2.62 23.71
CA VAL A 15 23.64 -3.23 24.02
C VAL A 15 23.28 -3.02 25.49
N SER A 16 22.11 -2.48 25.78
CA SER A 16 21.56 -2.38 27.12
C SER A 16 20.76 -3.63 27.50
N ALA A 17 20.85 -4.07 28.75
CA ALA A 17 20.08 -5.19 29.27
C ALA A 17 18.54 -4.92 29.29
N GLU A 18 18.12 -3.66 29.18
CA GLU A 18 16.71 -3.25 29.25
C GLU A 18 15.98 -3.31 27.89
N GLU A 19 16.71 -3.54 26.79
CA GLU A 19 16.14 -3.40 25.44
C GLU A 19 14.97 -4.34 25.18
N ASP A 20 15.06 -5.59 25.60
CA ASP A 20 13.99 -6.59 25.41
C ASP A 20 12.74 -6.27 26.24
N ASP A 21 12.91 -5.76 27.46
CA ASP A 21 11.82 -5.33 28.33
C ASP A 21 11.11 -4.08 27.73
N ILE A 22 11.89 -3.11 27.27
CA ILE A 22 11.37 -1.92 26.60
C ILE A 22 10.62 -2.29 25.31
N ALA A 23 11.17 -3.18 24.49
CA ALA A 23 10.50 -3.66 23.28
C ALA A 23 9.15 -4.33 23.61
N SER A 24 9.10 -5.14 24.67
CA SER A 24 7.88 -5.79 25.14
C SER A 24 6.82 -4.79 25.62
N LYS A 25 7.24 -3.76 26.37
CA LYS A 25 6.35 -2.67 26.83
C LYS A 25 5.77 -1.89 25.66
N MET A 26 6.60 -1.54 24.66
CA MET A 26 6.15 -0.85 23.45
C MET A 26 5.13 -1.67 22.66
N VAL A 27 5.35 -2.99 22.49
CA VAL A 27 4.39 -3.88 21.84
C VAL A 27 3.05 -3.84 22.55
N ASN A 28 3.04 -4.05 23.88
CA ASN A 28 1.81 -4.04 24.67
C ASN A 28 1.04 -2.71 24.58
N GLU A 29 1.74 -1.60 24.61
CA GLU A 29 1.16 -0.26 24.48
C GLU A 29 0.55 -0.04 23.09
N PHE A 30 1.25 -0.45 22.04
CA PHE A 30 0.74 -0.35 20.67
C PHE A 30 -0.45 -1.26 20.42
N GLU A 31 -0.42 -2.52 20.88
CA GLU A 31 -1.56 -3.43 20.78
C GLU A 31 -2.80 -2.88 21.49
N ALA A 32 -2.62 -2.36 22.70
CA ALA A 32 -3.70 -1.74 23.46
C ALA A 32 -4.26 -0.50 22.74
N GLN A 33 -3.40 0.33 22.18
CA GLN A 33 -3.79 1.53 21.43
C GLN A 33 -4.59 1.18 20.17
N VAL A 34 -4.04 0.32 19.29
CA VAL A 34 -4.68 0.00 18.01
C VAL A 34 -5.97 -0.79 18.22
N THR A 35 -6.03 -1.68 19.22
CA THR A 35 -7.26 -2.38 19.59
C THR A 35 -8.34 -1.40 20.03
N ARG A 36 -7.99 -0.37 20.81
CA ARG A 36 -8.92 0.68 21.25
C ARG A 36 -9.41 1.55 20.09
N ILE A 37 -8.51 1.93 19.16
CA ILE A 37 -8.84 2.85 18.06
C ILE A 37 -9.67 2.14 16.98
N TYR A 38 -9.30 0.91 16.62
CA TYR A 38 -9.88 0.25 15.46
C TYR A 38 -11.01 -0.74 15.80
N LYS A 39 -11.15 -1.19 17.04
CA LYS A 39 -12.24 -2.12 17.47
C LYS A 39 -12.70 -3.09 16.37
N ASP A 40 -13.82 -2.76 15.70
CA ASP A 40 -14.44 -3.55 14.62
C ASP A 40 -14.10 -3.01 13.21
N LYS A 41 -13.19 -2.03 13.11
CA LYS A 41 -12.76 -1.44 11.84
C LYS A 41 -11.46 -2.09 11.36
N LYS A 42 -11.17 -1.95 10.06
CA LYS A 42 -9.87 -2.32 9.49
C LYS A 42 -8.74 -1.63 10.26
N MET A 43 -7.81 -2.43 10.76
CA MET A 43 -6.67 -1.96 11.52
C MET A 43 -5.59 -1.41 10.60
N LEU A 44 -5.21 -0.16 10.82
CA LEU A 44 -4.06 0.46 10.15
C LEU A 44 -2.79 0.29 11.01
N ARG A 45 -1.66 0.79 10.51
CA ARG A 45 -0.40 0.79 11.26
C ARG A 45 -0.50 1.64 12.52
N GLN A 46 0.28 1.30 13.54
CA GLN A 46 0.34 2.04 14.82
C GLN A 46 1.02 3.41 14.69
N VAL A 47 2.02 3.52 13.81
CA VAL A 47 2.68 4.77 13.40
C VAL A 47 2.76 4.80 11.88
N HIS A 48 2.97 5.96 11.30
CA HIS A 48 2.86 6.13 9.84
C HIS A 48 1.52 5.64 9.29
N THR A 49 0.46 5.92 10.04
CA THR A 49 -0.90 5.39 9.85
C THR A 49 -1.51 5.86 8.53
N LYS A 50 -1.42 7.17 8.23
CA LYS A 50 -1.98 7.74 7.00
C LYS A 50 -1.01 7.63 5.85
N MET A 51 -1.34 6.79 4.87
CA MET A 51 -0.60 6.65 3.62
C MET A 51 -1.09 7.68 2.60
N HIS A 52 -0.16 8.29 1.86
CA HIS A 52 -0.45 9.19 0.72
C HIS A 52 -0.45 8.44 -0.59
N GLY A 53 0.40 7.43 -0.74
CA GLY A 53 0.49 6.55 -1.90
C GLY A 53 1.50 5.43 -1.67
N CYS A 54 1.30 4.33 -2.41
CA CYS A 54 2.27 3.26 -2.59
C CYS A 54 2.49 3.12 -4.09
N VAL A 55 3.65 3.55 -4.56
CA VAL A 55 3.96 3.74 -5.98
C VAL A 55 5.06 2.81 -6.45
N LYS A 56 5.03 2.45 -7.73
CA LYS A 56 6.09 1.69 -8.40
C LYS A 56 7.29 2.60 -8.64
N ALA A 57 8.48 2.05 -8.52
CA ALA A 57 9.72 2.75 -8.78
C ALA A 57 10.81 1.80 -9.30
N THR A 58 11.88 2.38 -9.82
CA THR A 58 13.14 1.72 -10.13
C THR A 58 14.24 2.33 -9.27
N PHE A 59 15.01 1.47 -8.61
CA PHE A 59 16.16 1.84 -7.81
C PHE A 59 17.43 1.40 -8.55
N SER A 60 18.08 2.37 -9.20
CA SER A 60 19.25 2.15 -10.07
C SER A 60 20.53 2.39 -9.30
N ILE A 61 21.38 1.38 -9.20
CA ILE A 61 22.72 1.51 -8.57
C ILE A 61 23.62 2.34 -9.46
N GLU A 62 24.34 3.31 -8.88
CA GLU A 62 25.25 4.18 -9.60
C GLU A 62 26.36 3.40 -10.29
N LYS A 63 26.70 3.83 -11.52
CA LYS A 63 27.82 3.28 -12.28
C LYS A 63 29.14 3.66 -11.65
N ASN A 64 30.13 2.76 -11.79
CA ASN A 64 31.51 3.03 -11.37
C ASN A 64 31.66 3.38 -9.88
N LEU A 65 30.86 2.78 -8.99
CA LEU A 65 31.10 2.87 -7.55
C LEU A 65 32.50 2.38 -7.22
N SER A 66 33.17 3.03 -6.27
CA SER A 66 34.45 2.54 -5.72
C SER A 66 34.23 1.21 -4.98
N GLU A 67 35.28 0.40 -4.84
CA GLU A 67 35.19 -0.95 -4.28
C GLU A 67 34.65 -0.98 -2.85
N ASP A 68 34.92 0.05 -2.06
CA ASP A 68 34.41 0.22 -0.69
C ASP A 68 32.91 0.51 -0.62
N LEU A 69 32.30 0.96 -1.74
CA LEU A 69 30.86 1.18 -1.87
C LEU A 69 30.11 -0.03 -2.46
N LYS A 70 30.81 -0.99 -3.05
CA LYS A 70 30.22 -2.21 -3.65
C LYS A 70 29.84 -3.24 -2.60
N VAL A 71 28.81 -2.95 -1.81
CA VAL A 71 28.38 -3.74 -0.67
C VAL A 71 26.90 -4.12 -0.78
N GLY A 72 26.57 -5.38 -0.51
CA GLY A 72 25.19 -5.88 -0.44
C GLY A 72 24.39 -5.54 -1.69
N VAL A 73 23.31 -4.76 -1.59
CA VAL A 73 22.50 -4.33 -2.75
C VAL A 73 23.26 -3.43 -3.70
N PHE A 74 24.33 -2.77 -3.26
CA PHE A 74 25.17 -1.88 -4.08
C PHE A 74 26.37 -2.61 -4.73
N ALA A 75 26.48 -3.94 -4.54
CA ALA A 75 27.64 -4.71 -5.00
C ALA A 75 27.83 -4.74 -6.52
N LYS A 76 26.78 -4.56 -7.27
CA LYS A 76 26.78 -4.57 -8.74
C LYS A 76 25.89 -3.48 -9.29
N GLU A 77 26.25 -2.92 -10.44
CA GLU A 77 25.35 -2.10 -11.25
C GLU A 77 24.12 -2.93 -11.59
N LYS A 78 22.97 -2.51 -11.12
CA LYS A 78 21.68 -3.19 -11.31
C LYS A 78 20.52 -2.22 -11.07
N ASP A 79 19.46 -2.40 -11.83
CA ASP A 79 18.17 -1.82 -11.58
C ASP A 79 17.32 -2.79 -10.75
N TYR A 80 16.84 -2.33 -9.60
CA TYR A 80 15.86 -3.05 -8.80
C TYR A 80 14.50 -2.41 -8.99
N HIS A 81 13.48 -3.19 -9.27
CA HIS A 81 12.12 -2.73 -9.08
C HIS A 81 11.85 -2.46 -7.60
N ALA A 82 10.99 -1.50 -7.33
CA ALA A 82 10.67 -1.14 -5.95
C ALA A 82 9.22 -0.70 -5.75
N TRP A 83 8.72 -0.92 -4.55
CA TRP A 83 7.55 -0.23 -4.01
C TRP A 83 7.99 0.89 -3.08
N VAL A 84 7.40 2.08 -3.27
CA VAL A 84 7.68 3.27 -2.44
C VAL A 84 6.40 3.74 -1.77
N ARG A 85 6.37 3.69 -0.43
CA ARG A 85 5.22 4.10 0.38
C ARG A 85 5.49 5.44 1.06
N PHE A 86 4.70 6.46 0.73
CA PHE A 86 4.73 7.78 1.38
C PHE A 86 3.65 7.87 2.46
N SER A 87 3.95 8.47 3.62
CA SER A 87 3.05 8.51 4.77
C SER A 87 3.30 9.67 5.74
N ASN A 88 2.30 9.95 6.60
CA ASN A 88 2.45 10.79 7.79
C ASN A 88 2.88 9.94 8.99
N GLY A 89 3.75 10.48 9.86
CA GLY A 89 4.33 9.79 11.01
C GLY A 89 3.39 9.59 12.20
N ASN A 90 2.29 10.31 12.27
CA ASN A 90 1.36 10.27 13.40
C ASN A 90 0.75 8.88 13.63
N THR A 91 0.35 8.61 14.88
CA THR A 91 -0.33 7.38 15.31
C THR A 91 -1.81 7.33 14.93
N THR A 92 -2.38 8.43 14.44
CA THR A 92 -3.76 8.55 13.95
C THR A 92 -3.80 9.34 12.66
N THR A 93 -4.82 9.10 11.86
CA THR A 93 -5.03 9.89 10.63
C THR A 93 -5.44 11.32 10.97
N GLN A 94 -4.84 12.29 10.29
CA GLN A 94 -5.15 13.72 10.45
C GLN A 94 -5.12 14.46 9.12
N LYS A 95 -5.61 15.72 9.10
CA LYS A 95 -5.53 16.59 7.92
C LYS A 95 -4.06 16.80 7.51
N ASP A 96 -3.76 16.73 6.22
CA ASP A 96 -2.41 16.87 5.70
C ASP A 96 -1.80 18.27 5.93
N GLY A 97 -2.64 19.31 6.11
CA GLY A 97 -2.21 20.67 6.45
C GLY A 97 -1.59 20.82 7.85
N LYS A 98 -1.70 19.81 8.71
CA LYS A 98 -0.96 19.80 9.97
C LYS A 98 0.49 19.40 9.73
N LYS A 99 1.42 20.11 10.37
CA LYS A 99 2.82 19.69 10.41
C LYS A 99 2.92 18.29 10.99
N ASP A 100 3.74 17.47 10.37
CA ASP A 100 3.97 16.08 10.77
C ASP A 100 5.39 15.66 10.35
N ILE A 101 5.87 14.58 10.91
CA ILE A 101 7.04 13.88 10.39
C ILE A 101 6.56 13.08 9.19
N ARG A 102 7.13 13.33 8.00
CA ARG A 102 6.79 12.57 6.80
C ARG A 102 7.67 11.33 6.72
N GLY A 103 7.14 10.23 6.20
CA GLY A 103 7.88 8.99 6.04
C GLY A 103 7.88 8.49 4.62
N VAL A 104 8.98 7.91 4.21
CA VAL A 104 9.11 7.11 3.01
C VAL A 104 9.67 5.74 3.37
N ALA A 105 9.05 4.68 2.84
CA ALA A 105 9.54 3.32 2.95
C ALA A 105 9.71 2.77 1.53
N ILE A 106 10.90 2.25 1.24
CA ILE A 106 11.29 1.69 -0.06
C ILE A 106 11.49 0.19 0.14
N LYS A 107 10.80 -0.63 -0.63
CA LYS A 107 10.99 -2.09 -0.70
C LYS A 107 11.56 -2.44 -2.07
N LEU A 108 12.83 -2.85 -2.10
CA LEU A 108 13.48 -3.38 -3.29
C LEU A 108 13.02 -4.81 -3.56
N LEU A 109 12.81 -5.16 -4.82
CA LEU A 109 12.39 -6.47 -5.30
C LEU A 109 13.54 -7.17 -6.03
N GLY A 110 13.57 -8.51 -6.04
CA GLY A 110 14.61 -9.28 -6.70
C GLY A 110 16.00 -9.12 -6.07
N VAL A 111 16.07 -8.95 -4.74
CA VAL A 111 17.31 -8.86 -3.96
C VAL A 111 17.73 -10.26 -3.51
N PRO A 112 18.75 -10.87 -4.11
CA PRO A 112 19.22 -12.20 -3.73
C PRO A 112 19.96 -12.17 -2.38
N GLY A 113 20.09 -13.34 -1.75
CA GLY A 113 20.80 -13.51 -0.49
C GLY A 113 19.87 -13.67 0.71
N GLU A 114 20.41 -14.28 1.77
CA GLU A 114 19.66 -14.55 2.99
C GLU A 114 19.39 -13.25 3.76
N LYS A 115 18.16 -13.12 4.29
CA LYS A 115 17.76 -11.97 5.11
C LYS A 115 17.99 -12.23 6.60
N LEU A 116 18.08 -11.17 7.38
CA LEU A 116 18.34 -11.22 8.81
C LEU A 116 17.18 -11.79 9.63
N LEU A 117 15.94 -11.66 9.14
CA LEU A 117 14.76 -12.19 9.81
C LEU A 117 14.58 -13.67 9.46
N THR A 118 14.49 -14.52 10.49
CA THR A 118 14.45 -15.99 10.32
C THR A 118 13.26 -16.44 9.48
N ASP A 119 12.08 -15.90 9.74
CA ASP A 119 10.84 -16.23 9.01
C ASP A 119 10.87 -15.72 7.55
N GLU A 120 11.74 -14.76 7.23
CA GLU A 120 11.84 -14.08 5.94
C GLU A 120 13.18 -14.37 5.22
N ARG A 121 13.94 -15.34 5.71
CA ARG A 121 15.33 -15.62 5.32
C ARG A 121 15.53 -15.79 3.82
N LEU A 122 14.60 -16.45 3.13
CA LEU A 122 14.69 -16.77 1.71
C LEU A 122 13.94 -15.79 0.81
N LEU A 123 13.30 -14.76 1.38
CA LEU A 123 12.57 -13.77 0.59
C LEU A 123 13.55 -12.86 -0.17
N GLN A 124 13.14 -12.43 -1.37
CA GLN A 124 13.99 -11.67 -2.29
C GLN A 124 13.68 -10.18 -2.30
N THR A 125 13.46 -9.61 -1.12
CA THR A 125 13.19 -8.18 -0.96
C THR A 125 14.14 -7.55 0.06
N GLN A 126 14.26 -6.21 0.06
CA GLN A 126 14.99 -5.45 1.08
C GLN A 126 14.33 -4.10 1.32
N ASP A 127 14.24 -3.70 2.59
CA ASP A 127 13.55 -2.48 2.98
C ASP A 127 14.53 -1.37 3.42
N PHE A 128 14.22 -0.13 2.98
CA PHE A 128 14.81 1.11 3.52
C PHE A 128 13.68 1.99 4.05
N LEU A 129 13.80 2.42 5.32
CA LEU A 129 12.83 3.26 6.00
C LEU A 129 13.45 4.59 6.39
N LEU A 130 12.88 5.68 5.85
CA LEU A 130 13.40 7.03 6.07
C LEU A 130 12.27 7.97 6.49
N MET A 131 12.64 9.08 7.14
CA MET A 131 11.72 10.13 7.59
C MET A 131 12.27 11.52 7.28
N SER A 132 11.38 12.53 7.24
CA SER A 132 11.71 13.92 6.88
C SER A 132 12.46 14.69 7.99
N SER A 133 13.32 14.01 8.73
CA SER A 133 14.19 14.62 9.75
C SER A 133 15.53 13.94 9.74
N GLU A 134 16.60 14.72 9.76
CA GLU A 134 17.96 14.22 9.80
C GLU A 134 18.27 13.44 11.08
N THR A 135 17.69 13.89 12.20
CA THR A 135 17.87 13.29 13.52
C THR A 135 16.57 12.81 14.11
N PHE A 136 16.65 11.85 15.01
CA PHE A 136 15.50 11.41 15.78
C PHE A 136 15.21 12.37 16.94
N PHE A 137 14.02 12.32 17.50
CA PHE A 137 13.56 13.30 18.50
C PHE A 137 13.79 12.85 19.95
N THR A 138 14.08 11.56 20.20
CA THR A 138 14.47 11.04 21.52
C THR A 138 15.89 10.53 21.51
N LYS A 139 16.59 10.74 22.62
CA LYS A 139 18.00 10.36 22.78
C LYS A 139 18.18 8.86 23.05
N THR A 140 17.27 8.28 23.83
CA THR A 140 17.31 6.89 24.26
C THR A 140 15.99 6.18 23.99
N ILE A 141 16.04 4.83 23.95
CA ILE A 141 14.83 4.00 23.83
C ILE A 141 13.91 4.14 25.06
N THR A 142 14.46 4.37 26.24
CA THR A 142 13.71 4.63 27.48
C THR A 142 12.91 5.92 27.37
N GLU A 143 13.54 7.00 26.85
CA GLU A 143 12.84 8.26 26.56
C GLU A 143 11.74 8.05 25.51
N LEU A 144 12.00 7.28 24.45
CA LEU A 144 11.00 6.95 23.44
C LEU A 144 9.83 6.18 24.04
N ASN A 145 10.09 5.16 24.86
CA ASN A 145 9.04 4.39 25.53
C ASN A 145 8.15 5.27 26.41
N THR A 146 8.76 6.17 27.20
CA THR A 146 8.04 7.13 28.06
C THR A 146 7.13 8.07 27.22
N LEU A 147 7.65 8.58 26.11
CA LEU A 147 6.89 9.39 25.17
C LEU A 147 5.72 8.61 24.55
N LEU A 148 5.97 7.40 24.07
CA LEU A 148 4.95 6.55 23.46
C LEU A 148 3.87 6.19 24.48
N ALA A 149 4.22 5.81 25.71
CA ALA A 149 3.27 5.54 26.79
C ALA A 149 2.35 6.74 27.06
N ALA A 150 2.88 7.96 26.98
CA ALA A 150 2.09 9.18 27.12
C ALA A 150 1.15 9.41 25.92
N LEU A 151 1.65 9.25 24.68
CA LEU A 151 0.90 9.50 23.45
C LEU A 151 -0.15 8.41 23.15
N THR A 152 0.13 7.17 23.53
CA THR A 152 -0.78 6.02 23.32
C THR A 152 -1.81 5.87 24.43
N SER A 153 -1.61 6.55 25.56
CA SER A 153 -2.49 6.48 26.74
C SER A 153 -3.94 6.86 26.42
N ALA A 154 -4.89 6.13 27.01
CA ALA A 154 -6.30 6.51 27.02
C ALA A 154 -6.56 7.77 27.89
N SER A 155 -5.66 8.06 28.83
CA SER A 155 -5.76 9.17 29.78
C SER A 155 -5.14 10.45 29.21
N LYS A 156 -5.96 11.42 28.87
CA LYS A 156 -5.51 12.77 28.49
C LYS A 156 -4.68 13.46 29.58
N ILE A 157 -4.92 13.12 30.85
CA ILE A 157 -4.16 13.66 31.99
C ILE A 157 -2.72 13.17 31.96
N LYS A 158 -2.47 11.88 31.69
CA LYS A 158 -1.10 11.36 31.57
C LYS A 158 -0.33 12.04 30.44
N THR A 159 -0.98 12.22 29.28
CA THR A 159 -0.41 12.95 28.15
C THR A 159 -0.09 14.40 28.53
N LEU A 160 -1.01 15.09 29.22
CA LEU A 160 -0.81 16.48 29.67
C LEU A 160 0.36 16.57 30.66
N LEU A 161 0.42 15.69 31.65
CA LEU A 161 1.51 15.67 32.65
C LEU A 161 2.88 15.41 32.00
N PHE A 162 2.95 14.57 30.97
CA PHE A 162 4.18 14.41 30.19
C PHE A 162 4.64 15.73 29.57
N PHE A 163 3.72 16.45 28.91
CA PHE A 163 4.03 17.73 28.24
C PHE A 163 4.34 18.88 29.22
N LEU A 164 3.82 18.84 30.43
CA LEU A 164 4.10 19.84 31.47
C LEU A 164 5.41 19.57 32.23
N ASN A 165 6.00 18.40 32.09
CA ASN A 165 7.25 18.06 32.77
C ASN A 165 8.44 18.77 32.12
N PRO A 166 9.18 19.65 32.81
CA PRO A 166 10.28 20.42 32.26
C PRO A 166 11.44 19.55 31.78
N PHE A 167 11.61 18.34 32.31
CA PHE A 167 12.64 17.38 31.84
C PHE A 167 12.39 16.88 30.43
N HIS A 168 11.17 17.01 29.91
CA HIS A 168 10.81 16.61 28.54
C HIS A 168 10.88 17.77 27.54
N LEU A 169 11.21 18.99 27.97
CA LEU A 169 11.23 20.18 27.11
C LEU A 169 12.16 20.01 25.91
N GLY A 170 13.34 19.41 26.11
CA GLY A 170 14.28 19.14 25.04
C GLY A 170 13.71 18.21 23.98
N THR A 171 13.01 17.14 24.38
CA THR A 171 12.31 16.20 23.50
C THR A 171 11.21 16.89 22.71
N LEU A 172 10.41 17.73 23.37
CA LEU A 172 9.33 18.49 22.73
C LEU A 172 9.85 19.45 21.67
N LEU A 173 10.97 20.13 21.94
CA LEU A 173 11.61 21.02 20.97
C LEU A 173 12.15 20.23 19.77
N ARG A 174 12.76 19.05 19.98
CA ARG A 174 13.21 18.18 18.89
C ARG A 174 12.04 17.64 18.07
N ILE A 175 10.93 17.20 18.69
CA ILE A 175 9.71 16.79 17.97
C ILE A 175 9.21 17.94 17.11
N LYS A 176 9.06 19.15 17.68
CA LYS A 176 8.59 20.33 16.95
C LYS A 176 9.50 20.67 15.76
N LYS A 177 10.82 20.54 15.91
CA LYS A 177 11.82 20.75 14.85
C LYS A 177 11.68 19.68 13.73
N SER A 178 11.40 18.43 14.09
CA SER A 178 11.25 17.31 13.14
C SER A 178 9.94 17.35 12.35
N MET A 179 8.93 18.10 12.81
CA MET A 179 7.65 18.22 12.13
C MET A 179 7.71 19.27 11.02
N VAL A 180 7.49 18.86 9.78
CA VAL A 180 7.56 19.74 8.60
C VAL A 180 6.19 19.98 8.00
N ALA A 181 6.00 21.19 7.45
CA ALA A 181 4.97 21.43 6.46
C ALA A 181 5.44 20.85 5.12
N CYS A 182 4.55 20.27 4.36
CA CYS A 182 4.88 19.62 3.09
C CYS A 182 3.71 19.79 2.14
N ASP A 183 3.97 20.29 0.96
CA ASP A 183 2.96 20.46 -0.08
C ASP A 183 2.92 19.25 -1.03
N ASN A 184 4.05 18.57 -1.20
CA ASN A 184 4.15 17.34 -1.97
C ASN A 184 5.25 16.43 -1.39
N PRO A 185 4.98 15.13 -1.14
CA PRO A 185 6.00 14.20 -0.63
C PRO A 185 7.23 14.06 -1.53
N LEU A 186 7.12 14.36 -2.82
CA LEU A 186 8.22 14.28 -3.79
C LEU A 186 9.19 15.46 -3.70
N SER A 187 8.89 16.52 -2.94
CA SER A 187 9.68 17.75 -2.88
C SER A 187 10.57 17.88 -1.64
N ILE A 188 10.51 16.91 -0.71
CA ILE A 188 11.24 16.99 0.55
C ILE A 188 12.28 15.87 0.70
N PRO A 189 13.38 16.11 1.42
CA PRO A 189 14.38 15.09 1.70
C PRO A 189 13.95 14.16 2.85
N TYR A 190 14.58 12.95 2.89
CA TYR A 190 14.34 11.92 3.92
C TYR A 190 15.63 11.28 4.38
N TRP A 191 15.73 10.92 5.67
CA TRP A 191 16.90 10.31 6.33
C TRP A 191 16.51 9.04 7.07
N SER A 192 17.43 8.06 7.14
CA SER A 192 17.21 6.86 7.94
C SER A 192 17.18 7.14 9.44
N THR A 193 17.73 8.26 9.87
CA THR A 193 17.99 8.70 11.26
C THR A 193 18.82 7.73 12.09
N GLN A 194 18.59 6.44 11.94
CA GLN A 194 19.30 5.35 12.61
C GLN A 194 20.37 4.78 11.68
N PRO A 195 21.55 4.39 12.24
CA PRO A 195 22.61 3.82 11.42
C PRO A 195 22.38 2.37 11.04
N HIS A 196 23.10 1.96 10.01
CA HIS A 196 23.14 0.59 9.49
C HIS A 196 24.60 0.19 9.25
N GLN A 197 24.88 -1.09 9.34
CA GLN A 197 26.15 -1.67 8.90
C GLN A 197 26.31 -1.47 7.38
N PHE A 198 27.54 -1.35 6.92
CA PHE A 198 27.86 -1.28 5.49
C PHE A 198 29.00 -2.25 5.17
N GLY A 199 28.62 -3.49 4.89
CA GLY A 199 29.55 -4.60 4.66
C GLY A 199 30.19 -5.10 5.93
N LYS A 200 31.30 -4.49 6.34
CA LYS A 200 32.08 -4.91 7.51
C LYS A 200 31.45 -4.44 8.82
N THR A 201 31.73 -5.15 9.91
CA THR A 201 31.19 -4.86 11.26
C THR A 201 31.71 -3.57 11.87
N ASP A 202 32.83 -3.05 11.39
CA ASP A 202 33.48 -1.78 11.81
C ASP A 202 33.11 -0.63 10.86
N CYS A 203 32.07 -0.77 10.08
CA CYS A 203 31.62 0.24 9.13
C CYS A 203 30.11 0.51 9.32
N ALA A 204 29.78 1.74 9.67
CA ALA A 204 28.40 2.18 9.87
C ALA A 204 28.07 3.36 8.96
N VAL A 205 26.84 3.36 8.42
CA VAL A 205 26.32 4.45 7.58
C VAL A 205 24.92 4.86 8.02
N LYS A 206 24.54 6.09 7.69
CA LYS A 206 23.15 6.54 7.58
C LYS A 206 22.79 6.70 6.12
N TYR A 207 21.52 6.48 5.79
CA TYR A 207 20.98 6.68 4.45
C TYR A 207 20.28 8.03 4.35
N PHE A 208 20.38 8.65 3.17
CA PHE A 208 19.75 9.92 2.86
C PHE A 208 19.15 9.87 1.45
N LEU A 209 17.92 10.32 1.31
CA LEU A 209 17.16 10.39 0.06
C LEU A 209 16.85 11.86 -0.24
N LYS A 210 17.46 12.39 -1.28
CA LYS A 210 17.34 13.79 -1.69
C LYS A 210 16.53 13.90 -2.97
N PRO A 211 15.44 14.70 -3.02
CA PRO A 211 14.72 14.93 -4.26
C PRO A 211 15.61 15.63 -5.30
N SER A 212 15.48 15.23 -6.57
CA SER A 212 16.12 15.94 -7.67
C SER A 212 15.57 17.37 -7.75
N PRO A 213 16.41 18.38 -8.01
CA PRO A 213 15.95 19.74 -8.26
C PRO A 213 15.08 19.86 -9.51
N ASP A 214 15.17 18.90 -10.43
CA ASP A 214 14.43 18.86 -11.69
C ASP A 214 13.02 18.29 -11.53
N ASN A 215 12.64 17.82 -10.34
CA ASN A 215 11.29 17.30 -10.09
C ASN A 215 10.24 18.41 -10.27
N THR A 216 9.38 18.26 -11.24
CA THR A 216 8.17 19.06 -11.36
C THR A 216 7.12 18.52 -10.40
N THR A 217 6.69 19.32 -9.42
CA THR A 217 5.66 18.92 -8.45
C THR A 217 4.44 19.81 -8.56
N VAL A 218 3.27 19.18 -8.63
CA VAL A 218 2.00 19.89 -8.61
C VAL A 218 1.60 20.18 -7.17
N VAL A 219 1.19 21.40 -6.90
CA VAL A 219 0.61 21.84 -5.62
C VAL A 219 -0.80 22.34 -5.89
N ALA A 220 -1.77 21.45 -5.71
CA ALA A 220 -3.18 21.79 -5.84
C ALA A 220 -3.74 22.24 -4.46
N ASN A 221 -5.01 22.09 -4.23
CA ASN A 221 -5.73 22.55 -3.05
C ASN A 221 -5.16 22.03 -1.72
N THR A 222 -4.45 22.86 -0.95
CA THR A 222 -3.87 22.53 0.38
C THR A 222 -4.90 22.53 1.53
N LYS A 223 -6.17 22.83 1.26
CA LYS A 223 -7.24 22.82 2.28
C LYS A 223 -7.91 21.46 2.44
N ASP A 224 -7.78 20.58 1.44
CA ASP A 224 -8.35 19.25 1.48
C ASP A 224 -7.74 18.38 2.59
N TYR A 225 -8.52 17.41 3.11
CA TYR A 225 -8.05 16.48 4.13
C TYR A 225 -6.89 15.61 3.65
N ASN A 226 -6.89 15.25 2.35
CA ASN A 226 -5.96 14.33 1.71
C ASN A 226 -5.11 15.01 0.61
N TYR A 227 -4.86 16.30 0.70
CA TYR A 227 -4.21 17.02 -0.40
C TYR A 227 -2.83 16.47 -0.78
N LEU A 228 -2.09 15.87 0.16
CA LEU A 228 -0.78 15.26 -0.17
C LEU A 228 -0.92 14.06 -1.10
N ARG A 229 -1.98 13.26 -0.95
CA ARG A 229 -2.31 12.20 -1.90
C ARG A 229 -2.67 12.77 -3.27
N TYR A 230 -3.52 13.79 -3.31
CA TYR A 230 -3.95 14.39 -4.57
C TYR A 230 -2.79 15.07 -5.30
N ASN A 231 -1.92 15.79 -4.59
CA ASN A 231 -0.74 16.41 -5.17
C ASN A 231 0.25 15.36 -5.69
N LEU A 232 0.46 14.28 -4.95
CA LEU A 232 1.27 13.15 -5.38
C LEU A 232 0.69 12.49 -6.64
N ALA A 233 -0.62 12.19 -6.65
CA ALA A 233 -1.30 11.56 -7.78
C ALA A 233 -1.27 12.44 -9.02
N GLN A 234 -1.56 13.73 -8.87
CA GLN A 234 -1.56 14.66 -9.99
C GLN A 234 -0.15 14.93 -10.54
N THR A 235 0.87 14.92 -9.69
CA THR A 235 2.26 15.00 -10.16
C THR A 235 2.63 13.78 -10.98
N LEU A 236 2.38 12.58 -10.46
CA LEU A 236 2.78 11.33 -11.10
C LEU A 236 1.87 10.92 -12.26
N TYR A 237 0.75 11.60 -12.50
CA TYR A 237 -0.09 11.33 -13.66
C TYR A 237 0.66 11.57 -14.98
N ASP A 238 1.40 12.68 -15.07
CA ASP A 238 2.10 13.10 -16.28
C ASP A 238 3.63 13.17 -16.14
N ASN A 239 4.16 13.16 -14.90
CA ASN A 239 5.58 13.40 -14.66
C ASN A 239 6.23 12.24 -13.90
N GLU A 240 7.47 11.94 -14.23
CA GLU A 240 8.33 11.14 -13.37
C GLU A 240 8.91 12.01 -12.22
N ALA A 241 9.35 11.35 -11.14
CA ALA A 241 10.09 12.00 -10.07
C ALA A 241 11.33 11.20 -9.72
N LYS A 242 12.43 11.90 -9.40
CA LYS A 242 13.73 11.30 -9.07
C LYS A 242 14.20 11.72 -7.69
N PHE A 243 14.88 10.80 -7.04
CA PHE A 243 15.62 11.05 -5.81
C PHE A 243 17.02 10.45 -5.93
N ASP A 244 18.01 11.20 -5.46
CA ASP A 244 19.34 10.67 -5.23
C ASP A 244 19.40 9.96 -3.87
N PHE A 245 19.94 8.75 -3.85
CA PHE A 245 20.12 7.95 -2.64
C PHE A 245 21.60 7.96 -2.23
N PHE A 246 21.86 8.39 -0.99
CA PHE A 246 23.20 8.59 -0.47
C PHE A 246 23.46 7.70 0.74
N VAL A 247 24.74 7.38 0.95
CA VAL A 247 25.29 6.88 2.20
C VAL A 247 26.12 7.97 2.88
N GLN A 248 26.09 8.00 4.21
CA GLN A 248 26.89 8.89 5.05
C GLN A 248 27.62 8.05 6.08
N PHE A 249 28.95 7.97 5.99
CA PHE A 249 29.78 7.12 6.84
C PHE A 249 30.00 7.70 8.24
N GLN A 250 30.03 6.84 9.25
CA GLN A 250 30.57 7.18 10.56
C GLN A 250 32.09 7.31 10.44
N THR A 251 32.65 8.50 10.61
CA THR A 251 34.08 8.77 10.55
C THR A 251 34.68 9.07 11.93
N ASP A 252 33.83 9.33 12.92
CA ASP A 252 34.20 9.62 14.30
C ASP A 252 33.11 9.03 15.22
N ALA A 253 33.50 8.12 16.12
CA ALA A 253 32.54 7.40 16.96
C ALA A 253 32.00 8.24 18.13
N ASP A 254 32.69 9.31 18.52
CA ASP A 254 32.25 10.24 19.57
C ASP A 254 31.38 11.34 19.02
N ALA A 255 31.77 11.95 17.90
CA ALA A 255 31.02 12.99 17.23
C ALA A 255 29.77 12.46 16.50
N MET A 256 29.78 11.20 16.08
CA MET A 256 28.70 10.54 15.32
C MET A 256 28.26 9.23 16.01
N PRO A 257 27.67 9.30 17.21
CA PRO A 257 27.33 8.12 18.01
C PRO A 257 26.25 7.26 17.34
N ILE A 258 26.37 5.92 17.45
CA ILE A 258 25.35 4.95 16.99
C ILE A 258 24.14 4.94 17.92
N GLU A 259 24.37 5.04 19.24
CA GLU A 259 23.31 4.89 20.26
C GLU A 259 22.57 6.20 20.58
N ASP A 260 23.00 7.35 20.04
CA ASP A 260 22.33 8.65 20.22
C ASP A 260 21.90 9.22 18.86
N PRO A 261 20.68 8.93 18.40
CA PRO A 261 20.21 9.39 17.09
C PRO A 261 19.80 10.87 17.04
N THR A 262 19.90 11.59 18.16
CA THR A 262 19.63 13.04 18.20
C THR A 262 20.85 13.85 17.72
N VAL A 263 21.99 13.22 17.55
CA VAL A 263 23.23 13.85 17.07
C VAL A 263 23.27 13.75 15.54
N PRO A 264 23.36 14.90 14.82
CA PRO A 264 23.56 14.87 13.37
C PRO A 264 24.98 14.38 13.05
N TRP A 265 25.10 13.61 11.98
CA TRP A 265 26.42 13.22 11.46
C TRP A 265 26.92 14.31 10.49
N THR A 266 28.22 14.56 10.47
CA THR A 266 28.83 15.69 9.75
C THR A 266 29.70 15.25 8.57
N SER A 267 29.86 13.94 8.35
CA SER A 267 30.62 13.39 7.22
C SER A 267 29.90 13.63 5.88
N GLN A 268 30.65 13.50 4.80
CA GLN A 268 30.15 13.73 3.44
C GLN A 268 29.12 12.69 3.02
N PHE A 269 28.08 13.12 2.30
CA PHE A 269 27.13 12.26 1.60
C PHE A 269 27.74 11.77 0.28
N ILE A 270 27.69 10.45 0.05
CA ILE A 270 28.20 9.81 -1.17
C ILE A 270 27.00 9.17 -1.88
N LYS A 271 26.73 9.59 -3.11
CA LYS A 271 25.64 9.04 -3.92
C LYS A 271 25.96 7.60 -4.32
N VAL A 272 25.02 6.66 -4.11
CA VAL A 272 25.18 5.24 -4.43
C VAL A 272 24.06 4.70 -5.33
N ALA A 273 22.94 5.40 -5.41
CA ALA A 273 21.83 5.00 -6.27
C ALA A 273 20.93 6.19 -6.64
N THR A 274 20.09 6.00 -7.65
CA THR A 274 19.00 6.89 -8.02
C THR A 274 17.68 6.13 -7.94
N LEU A 275 16.70 6.69 -7.23
CA LEU A 275 15.32 6.19 -7.20
C LEU A 275 14.50 6.97 -8.22
N THR A 276 13.98 6.30 -9.25
CA THR A 276 13.11 6.88 -10.27
C THR A 276 11.69 6.36 -10.09
N ILE A 277 10.74 7.26 -9.90
CA ILE A 277 9.31 6.97 -9.81
C ILE A 277 8.70 7.40 -11.16
N PRO A 278 8.31 6.47 -12.05
CA PRO A 278 7.76 6.80 -13.35
C PRO A 278 6.37 7.45 -13.23
N ALA A 279 5.95 8.12 -14.29
CA ALA A 279 4.56 8.57 -14.42
C ALA A 279 3.62 7.36 -14.30
N GLN A 280 2.60 7.47 -13.44
CA GLN A 280 1.68 6.37 -13.12
C GLN A 280 0.43 6.85 -12.41
N THR A 281 -0.66 6.09 -12.52
CA THR A 281 -1.82 6.17 -11.62
C THR A 281 -1.64 5.13 -10.50
N PHE A 282 -1.90 5.51 -9.25
CA PHE A 282 -1.68 4.63 -8.09
C PHE A 282 -2.78 4.72 -7.02
N ASP A 283 -3.69 5.64 -7.14
CA ASP A 283 -4.66 6.01 -6.10
C ASP A 283 -5.97 5.22 -6.18
N SER A 284 -6.00 4.13 -6.96
CA SER A 284 -7.11 3.18 -6.91
C SER A 284 -7.24 2.58 -5.51
N ASN A 285 -8.47 2.31 -5.07
CA ASN A 285 -8.72 1.71 -3.76
C ASN A 285 -7.95 0.40 -3.56
N ALA A 286 -7.82 -0.42 -4.59
CA ALA A 286 -7.09 -1.68 -4.53
C ALA A 286 -5.59 -1.48 -4.30
N GLN A 287 -4.94 -0.56 -5.03
CA GLN A 287 -3.51 -0.29 -4.84
C GLN A 287 -3.25 0.39 -3.49
N MET A 288 -4.16 1.25 -3.04
CA MET A 288 -4.09 1.84 -1.70
C MET A 288 -4.25 0.76 -0.62
N GLU A 289 -5.15 -0.19 -0.78
CA GLU A 289 -5.29 -1.32 0.13
C GLU A 289 -4.06 -2.23 0.12
N TYR A 290 -3.53 -2.54 -1.05
CA TYR A 290 -2.27 -3.27 -1.20
C TYR A 290 -1.13 -2.60 -0.44
N GLY A 291 -0.90 -1.29 -0.64
CA GLY A 291 0.13 -0.53 0.04
C GLY A 291 -0.05 -0.44 1.58
N ASP A 292 -1.30 -0.49 2.06
CA ASP A 292 -1.59 -0.60 3.49
C ASP A 292 -1.32 -2.01 4.04
N ASN A 293 -1.46 -3.04 3.23
CA ASN A 293 -1.21 -4.43 3.61
C ASN A 293 0.27 -4.82 3.52
N LEU A 294 1.07 -4.24 2.63
CA LEU A 294 2.52 -4.48 2.58
C LEU A 294 3.15 -4.31 3.96
N SER A 295 4.12 -5.13 4.28
CA SER A 295 4.97 -4.99 5.47
C SER A 295 6.28 -4.32 5.10
N PHE A 296 6.76 -3.43 5.96
CA PHE A 296 8.06 -2.79 5.84
C PHE A 296 8.78 -2.91 7.17
N ASN A 297 10.01 -3.43 7.17
CA ASN A 297 10.80 -3.66 8.38
C ASN A 297 12.27 -3.36 8.08
N PRO A 298 12.97 -2.50 8.84
CA PRO A 298 14.37 -2.24 8.61
C PRO A 298 15.26 -3.48 8.76
N TRP A 299 14.79 -4.52 9.46
CA TRP A 299 15.49 -5.80 9.60
C TRP A 299 15.21 -6.79 8.48
N HIS A 300 14.27 -6.48 7.58
CA HIS A 300 14.10 -7.17 6.31
C HIS A 300 15.21 -6.71 5.36
N SER A 301 16.40 -7.21 5.57
CA SER A 301 17.66 -6.68 5.04
C SER A 301 18.72 -7.79 4.92
N LEU A 302 19.65 -7.61 4.01
CA LEU A 302 20.88 -8.40 3.94
C LEU A 302 21.76 -8.16 5.18
N PRO A 303 22.57 -9.14 5.61
CA PRO A 303 23.52 -8.97 6.72
C PRO A 303 24.46 -7.77 6.56
N GLU A 304 24.88 -7.46 5.34
CA GLU A 304 25.74 -6.33 5.00
C GLU A 304 25.11 -4.97 5.31
N HIS A 305 23.78 -4.92 5.40
CA HIS A 305 23.01 -3.71 5.72
C HIS A 305 22.29 -3.82 7.06
N ARG A 306 22.81 -4.60 7.98
CA ARG A 306 22.21 -4.84 9.30
C ARG A 306 21.93 -3.52 10.03
N PRO A 307 20.69 -3.30 10.52
CA PRO A 307 20.37 -2.14 11.35
C PRO A 307 21.18 -2.11 12.64
N LEU A 308 21.71 -0.93 13.00
CA LEU A 308 22.57 -0.72 14.19
C LEU A 308 21.88 0.18 15.22
N GLY A 309 22.28 0.02 16.47
CA GLY A 309 21.85 0.84 17.60
C GLY A 309 20.57 0.35 18.29
N SER A 310 20.41 0.77 19.54
CA SER A 310 19.31 0.35 20.43
C SER A 310 17.92 0.56 19.84
N PHE A 311 17.71 1.67 19.15
CA PHE A 311 16.41 1.93 18.47
C PHE A 311 16.11 0.87 17.41
N ASN A 312 17.07 0.52 16.56
CA ASN A 312 16.85 -0.49 15.54
C ASN A 312 16.70 -1.89 16.16
N ARG A 313 17.41 -2.22 17.23
CA ARG A 313 17.26 -3.51 17.93
C ARG A 313 15.85 -3.65 18.53
N VAL A 314 15.32 -2.62 19.20
CA VAL A 314 13.95 -2.59 19.71
C VAL A 314 12.92 -2.64 18.55
N ARG A 315 13.16 -1.93 17.45
CA ARG A 315 12.30 -1.94 16.25
C ARG A 315 12.15 -3.34 15.66
N LYS A 316 13.16 -4.22 15.74
CA LYS A 316 13.07 -5.60 15.24
C LYS A 316 11.80 -6.27 15.76
N ARG A 317 11.71 -6.41 17.08
CA ARG A 317 10.57 -7.08 17.74
C ARG A 317 9.25 -6.35 17.54
N VAL A 318 9.27 -5.01 17.68
CA VAL A 318 8.06 -4.20 17.54
C VAL A 318 7.45 -4.33 16.14
N TYR A 319 8.27 -4.26 15.08
CA TYR A 319 7.77 -4.34 13.70
C TYR A 319 7.26 -5.74 13.36
N GLU A 320 7.99 -6.80 13.75
CA GLU A 320 7.55 -8.18 13.51
C GLU A 320 6.19 -8.48 14.19
N VAL A 321 6.08 -8.16 15.49
CA VAL A 321 4.86 -8.46 16.26
C VAL A 321 3.70 -7.63 15.75
N MET A 322 3.87 -6.32 15.57
CA MET A 322 2.78 -5.44 15.16
C MET A 322 2.32 -5.68 13.72
N SER A 323 3.22 -6.09 12.82
CA SER A 323 2.84 -6.50 11.47
C SER A 323 1.96 -7.77 11.52
N LYS A 324 2.41 -8.82 12.20
CA LYS A 324 1.63 -10.06 12.39
C LYS A 324 0.28 -9.80 13.06
N PHE A 325 0.26 -8.95 14.10
CA PHE A 325 -0.97 -8.57 14.80
C PHE A 325 -1.97 -7.86 13.89
N ARG A 326 -1.52 -6.88 13.10
CA ARG A 326 -2.37 -6.15 12.13
C ARG A 326 -2.96 -7.08 11.08
N HIS A 327 -2.15 -7.94 10.48
CA HIS A 327 -2.61 -8.89 9.46
C HIS A 327 -3.61 -9.90 10.04
N HIS A 328 -3.34 -10.44 11.23
CA HIS A 328 -4.25 -11.36 11.92
C HIS A 328 -5.62 -10.71 12.19
N LYS A 329 -5.64 -9.47 12.71
CA LYS A 329 -6.87 -8.73 12.98
C LYS A 329 -7.66 -8.40 11.72
N ASN A 330 -6.97 -8.09 10.62
CA ASN A 330 -7.59 -7.83 9.33
C ASN A 330 -7.94 -9.13 8.55
N LYS A 331 -7.61 -10.30 9.09
CA LYS A 331 -7.79 -11.61 8.43
C LYS A 331 -7.08 -11.69 7.07
N LEU A 332 -5.91 -11.10 6.97
CA LEU A 332 -5.07 -11.08 5.78
C LEU A 332 -3.75 -11.79 6.06
N PRO A 333 -3.19 -12.55 5.13
CA PRO A 333 -1.85 -13.11 5.29
C PRO A 333 -0.79 -12.02 5.22
N VAL A 334 0.36 -12.26 5.85
CA VAL A 334 1.58 -11.50 5.55
C VAL A 334 2.15 -12.05 4.26
N PHE A 335 2.47 -11.20 3.31
CA PHE A 335 3.08 -11.60 2.05
C PHE A 335 4.20 -10.64 1.66
N GLU A 336 5.13 -11.13 0.86
CA GLU A 336 6.17 -10.33 0.23
C GLU A 336 6.00 -10.35 -1.28
N PRO A 337 6.09 -9.19 -1.94
CA PRO A 337 5.95 -9.10 -3.39
C PRO A 337 7.10 -9.80 -4.12
N LYS A 338 6.84 -10.22 -5.36
CA LYS A 338 7.82 -10.85 -6.24
C LYS A 338 8.74 -9.83 -6.93
N ASP A 339 9.50 -10.29 -7.92
CA ASP A 339 10.54 -9.53 -8.61
C ASP A 339 10.04 -8.31 -9.40
N SER A 340 8.76 -8.28 -9.74
CA SER A 340 8.13 -7.17 -10.46
C SER A 340 7.05 -6.52 -9.59
N PRO A 341 6.90 -5.18 -9.61
CA PRO A 341 5.86 -4.48 -8.86
C PRO A 341 4.50 -4.61 -9.54
N ASP A 342 3.99 -5.83 -9.63
CA ASP A 342 2.64 -6.14 -10.11
C ASP A 342 1.73 -6.48 -8.94
N PHE A 343 1.11 -5.43 -8.36
CA PHE A 343 0.21 -5.61 -7.22
C PHE A 343 -1.03 -6.47 -7.54
N LEU A 344 -1.39 -6.61 -8.81
CA LEU A 344 -2.51 -7.48 -9.21
C LEU A 344 -2.13 -8.94 -9.09
N SER A 345 -0.92 -9.32 -9.53
CA SER A 345 -0.40 -10.67 -9.37
C SER A 345 -0.28 -11.02 -7.88
N ASP A 346 0.30 -10.11 -7.08
CA ASP A 346 0.47 -10.30 -5.65
C ASP A 346 -0.89 -10.42 -4.91
N MET A 347 -1.87 -9.58 -5.25
CA MET A 347 -3.21 -9.64 -4.67
C MET A 347 -3.96 -10.92 -5.03
N ASN A 348 -3.78 -11.44 -6.25
CA ASN A 348 -4.40 -12.70 -6.67
C ASN A 348 -3.84 -13.91 -5.91
N GLU A 349 -2.58 -13.90 -5.51
CA GLU A 349 -2.00 -14.94 -4.65
C GLU A 349 -2.55 -14.90 -3.21
N VAL A 350 -2.75 -13.70 -2.69
CA VAL A 350 -3.27 -13.48 -1.32
C VAL A 350 -4.76 -13.74 -1.22
N ASN A 351 -5.53 -13.35 -2.25
CA ASN A 351 -6.97 -13.56 -2.35
C ASN A 351 -7.28 -14.28 -3.67
N PRO A 352 -7.28 -15.61 -3.70
CA PRO A 352 -7.61 -16.35 -4.91
C PRO A 352 -9.00 -15.97 -5.40
N ILE A 353 -9.15 -15.81 -6.72
CA ILE A 353 -10.43 -15.47 -7.34
C ILE A 353 -11.45 -16.57 -7.01
N VAL A 354 -12.43 -16.24 -6.18
CA VAL A 354 -13.56 -17.11 -5.88
C VAL A 354 -14.57 -16.96 -7.02
N THR A 355 -14.63 -17.95 -7.91
CA THR A 355 -15.57 -17.94 -9.01
C THR A 355 -16.99 -18.27 -8.54
N VAL A 356 -17.99 -17.77 -9.28
CA VAL A 356 -19.40 -18.09 -9.02
C VAL A 356 -19.67 -19.61 -9.02
N ASP A 357 -18.94 -20.37 -9.83
CA ASP A 357 -19.05 -21.83 -9.89
C ASP A 357 -18.69 -22.56 -8.57
N GLN A 358 -17.93 -21.91 -7.70
CA GLN A 358 -17.61 -22.40 -6.36
C GLN A 358 -18.69 -22.06 -5.32
N GLN A 359 -19.51 -21.05 -5.59
CA GLN A 359 -20.56 -20.56 -4.68
C GLN A 359 -21.96 -21.11 -5.00
N VAL A 360 -22.19 -21.58 -6.23
CA VAL A 360 -23.52 -21.96 -6.71
C VAL A 360 -23.61 -23.47 -6.97
N PRO A 361 -24.60 -24.18 -6.40
CA PRO A 361 -24.77 -25.61 -6.67
C PRO A 361 -25.01 -25.89 -8.16
N LYS A 362 -24.19 -26.72 -8.78
CA LYS A 362 -24.22 -27.09 -10.21
C LYS A 362 -25.57 -27.66 -10.71
N LYS A 363 -26.47 -28.10 -9.83
CA LYS A 363 -27.69 -28.85 -10.20
C LYS A 363 -28.87 -27.99 -10.70
N LYS A 364 -28.82 -26.64 -10.61
CA LYS A 364 -29.95 -25.76 -11.00
C LYS A 364 -29.49 -24.46 -11.67
N ILE A 365 -28.54 -24.55 -12.60
CA ILE A 365 -28.01 -23.38 -13.29
C ILE A 365 -28.16 -23.49 -14.81
N LEU A 366 -28.26 -22.32 -15.47
CA LEU A 366 -28.08 -22.09 -16.90
C LEU A 366 -27.04 -20.99 -17.05
N GLN A 367 -26.15 -21.11 -18.02
CA GLN A 367 -25.04 -20.18 -18.19
C GLN A 367 -24.93 -19.70 -19.63
N THR A 368 -24.50 -18.46 -19.82
CA THR A 368 -24.14 -17.88 -21.12
C THR A 368 -22.97 -16.92 -20.96
N SER A 369 -22.27 -16.67 -22.07
CA SER A 369 -21.15 -15.75 -22.08
C SER A 369 -21.07 -14.98 -23.37
N ALA A 370 -20.43 -13.81 -23.31
CA ALA A 370 -19.97 -13.01 -24.44
C ALA A 370 -18.51 -12.60 -24.20
N GLU A 371 -17.78 -12.32 -25.27
CA GLU A 371 -16.40 -11.84 -25.17
C GLU A 371 -16.05 -10.87 -26.29
N VAL A 372 -15.08 -10.00 -26.01
CA VAL A 372 -14.54 -9.05 -26.99
C VAL A 372 -13.07 -8.78 -26.66
N THR A 373 -12.26 -8.55 -27.69
CA THR A 373 -10.88 -8.08 -27.53
C THR A 373 -10.81 -6.60 -27.90
N VAL A 374 -10.19 -5.79 -27.03
CA VAL A 374 -10.06 -4.34 -27.16
C VAL A 374 -8.61 -3.91 -27.18
N ASN A 375 -8.28 -2.91 -27.98
CA ASN A 375 -6.92 -2.38 -28.11
C ASN A 375 -6.62 -1.32 -27.05
N CYS A 376 -6.65 -1.71 -25.78
CA CYS A 376 -6.27 -0.87 -24.64
C CYS A 376 -5.77 -1.73 -23.48
N SER A 377 -5.21 -1.08 -22.45
CA SER A 377 -4.73 -1.79 -21.24
C SER A 377 -5.88 -2.39 -20.43
N LYS A 378 -5.59 -3.42 -19.64
CA LYS A 378 -6.56 -4.03 -18.70
C LYS A 378 -7.14 -3.02 -17.73
N GLU A 379 -6.34 -2.08 -17.28
CA GLU A 379 -6.73 -1.01 -16.38
C GLU A 379 -7.79 -0.12 -17.02
N LYS A 380 -7.53 0.37 -18.26
CA LYS A 380 -8.50 1.21 -18.99
C LYS A 380 -9.81 0.46 -19.23
N ALA A 381 -9.72 -0.78 -19.69
CA ALA A 381 -10.87 -1.63 -19.95
C ALA A 381 -11.71 -1.89 -18.68
N TYR A 382 -11.06 -2.27 -17.59
CA TYR A 382 -11.71 -2.53 -16.31
C TYR A 382 -12.40 -1.28 -15.75
N LEU A 383 -11.68 -0.16 -15.68
CA LEU A 383 -12.21 1.10 -15.13
C LEU A 383 -13.43 1.59 -15.90
N TYR A 384 -13.44 1.45 -17.21
CA TYR A 384 -14.58 1.82 -18.03
C TYR A 384 -15.77 0.89 -17.82
N VAL A 385 -15.57 -0.42 -17.94
CA VAL A 385 -16.66 -1.41 -17.90
C VAL A 385 -17.27 -1.55 -16.49
N SER A 386 -16.48 -1.41 -15.42
CA SER A 386 -16.96 -1.46 -14.04
C SER A 386 -17.57 -0.15 -13.54
N SER A 387 -17.36 0.95 -14.27
CA SER A 387 -17.83 2.29 -13.89
C SER A 387 -19.35 2.36 -13.77
N VAL A 388 -19.82 2.87 -12.63
CA VAL A 388 -21.23 3.16 -12.39
C VAL A 388 -21.76 4.20 -13.37
N LYS A 389 -20.95 5.20 -13.75
CA LYS A 389 -21.31 6.28 -14.65
C LYS A 389 -21.39 5.83 -16.11
N GLU A 390 -20.51 4.91 -16.51
CA GLU A 390 -20.36 4.48 -17.89
C GLU A 390 -21.34 3.35 -18.27
N LEU A 391 -21.89 2.62 -17.30
CA LEU A 391 -22.79 1.50 -17.55
C LEU A 391 -23.97 1.85 -18.49
N PRO A 392 -24.65 3.01 -18.35
CA PRO A 392 -25.71 3.41 -19.29
C PRO A 392 -25.22 3.71 -20.72
N ASN A 393 -23.93 4.00 -20.90
CA ASN A 393 -23.39 4.38 -22.20
C ASN A 393 -23.12 3.17 -23.10
N TRP A 394 -22.84 2.00 -22.52
CA TRP A 394 -22.53 0.82 -23.30
C TRP A 394 -23.56 -0.31 -23.19
N LEU A 395 -24.36 -0.38 -22.12
CA LEU A 395 -25.38 -1.40 -21.94
C LEU A 395 -26.74 -0.90 -22.45
N LEU A 396 -26.82 -0.78 -23.77
CA LEU A 396 -27.99 -0.21 -24.48
C LEU A 396 -29.08 -1.26 -24.74
N LYS A 397 -30.25 -0.82 -25.23
CA LYS A 397 -31.36 -1.72 -25.61
C LYS A 397 -30.94 -2.64 -26.75
N THR A 398 -31.20 -3.95 -26.61
CA THR A 398 -31.00 -4.95 -27.65
C THR A 398 -32.23 -5.87 -27.72
N GLY A 399 -32.97 -5.81 -28.84
CA GLY A 399 -34.19 -6.58 -29.02
C GLY A 399 -35.24 -6.27 -27.93
N PRO A 400 -35.78 -7.31 -27.26
CA PRO A 400 -36.74 -7.13 -26.19
C PRO A 400 -36.13 -6.71 -24.84
N ILE A 401 -34.81 -6.71 -24.70
CA ILE A 401 -34.12 -6.37 -23.45
C ILE A 401 -33.77 -4.88 -23.47
N TYR A 402 -34.32 -4.14 -22.51
CA TYR A 402 -34.02 -2.72 -22.35
C TYR A 402 -32.65 -2.48 -21.71
N GLY A 403 -31.97 -1.45 -22.19
CA GLY A 403 -30.68 -1.00 -21.65
C GLY A 403 -30.81 -0.37 -20.28
N VAL A 404 -29.67 -0.15 -19.66
CA VAL A 404 -29.56 0.59 -18.41
C VAL A 404 -29.67 2.09 -18.70
N ILE A 405 -30.50 2.80 -17.93
CA ILE A 405 -30.69 4.26 -18.08
C ILE A 405 -30.17 5.05 -16.86
N ASN A 406 -30.10 4.40 -15.71
CA ASN A 406 -29.59 5.02 -14.49
C ASN A 406 -29.06 3.97 -13.51
N VAL A 407 -28.06 4.36 -12.72
CA VAL A 407 -27.47 3.53 -11.66
C VAL A 407 -27.30 4.40 -10.41
N ILE A 408 -27.80 3.91 -9.28
CA ILE A 408 -27.73 4.60 -7.99
C ILE A 408 -26.94 3.74 -7.04
N VAL A 409 -25.78 4.23 -6.57
CA VAL A 409 -24.98 3.57 -5.53
C VAL A 409 -25.73 3.70 -4.20
N LEU A 410 -25.92 2.58 -3.50
CA LEU A 410 -26.70 2.53 -2.26
C LEU A 410 -25.85 2.71 -0.99
N LYS A 411 -24.51 2.64 -1.13
CA LYS A 411 -23.50 2.86 -0.07
C LYS A 411 -22.48 3.93 -0.48
N GLU A 412 -21.37 4.05 0.24
CA GLU A 412 -20.33 5.06 -0.03
C GLU A 412 -19.53 4.83 -1.34
N GLY A 413 -19.71 3.69 -2.02
CA GLY A 413 -19.00 3.32 -3.25
C GLY A 413 -19.59 2.06 -3.90
N TYR A 414 -19.01 1.64 -5.05
CA TYR A 414 -19.28 0.37 -5.70
C TYR A 414 -17.97 -0.23 -6.21
N ASP A 415 -17.09 -0.60 -5.25
CA ASP A 415 -15.73 -1.07 -5.54
C ASP A 415 -15.22 -2.14 -4.57
N LYS A 416 -16.04 -2.57 -3.59
CA LYS A 416 -15.72 -3.61 -2.59
C LYS A 416 -16.78 -4.69 -2.54
N VAL A 417 -16.38 -5.89 -2.10
CA VAL A 417 -17.32 -6.97 -1.80
C VAL A 417 -18.35 -6.50 -0.77
N GLY A 418 -19.62 -6.70 -1.08
CA GLY A 418 -20.77 -6.26 -0.29
C GLY A 418 -21.29 -4.86 -0.65
N ASP A 419 -20.61 -4.11 -1.54
CA ASP A 419 -21.19 -2.87 -2.09
C ASP A 419 -22.32 -3.19 -3.04
N ASP A 420 -23.36 -2.37 -3.00
CA ASP A 420 -24.57 -2.57 -3.77
C ASP A 420 -24.99 -1.30 -4.54
N ARG A 421 -25.66 -1.53 -5.69
CA ARG A 421 -26.21 -0.48 -6.52
C ARG A 421 -27.60 -0.86 -7.04
N LEU A 422 -28.48 0.11 -7.16
CA LEU A 422 -29.77 -0.02 -7.84
C LEU A 422 -29.57 0.30 -9.33
N VAL A 423 -29.88 -0.67 -10.17
CA VAL A 423 -29.84 -0.51 -11.62
C VAL A 423 -31.26 -0.30 -12.13
N LYS A 424 -31.50 0.79 -12.89
CA LYS A 424 -32.78 1.12 -13.53
C LYS A 424 -32.67 0.96 -15.04
N ARG A 425 -33.57 0.19 -15.61
CA ARG A 425 -33.67 -0.05 -17.07
C ARG A 425 -34.66 0.87 -17.74
N GLY A 426 -34.58 0.97 -19.06
CA GLY A 426 -35.43 1.84 -19.89
C GLY A 426 -36.93 1.50 -19.90
N ASP A 427 -37.32 0.29 -19.49
CA ASP A 427 -38.73 -0.13 -19.27
C ASP A 427 -39.26 0.23 -17.87
N GLY A 428 -38.45 0.91 -17.06
CA GLY A 428 -38.75 1.24 -15.67
C GLY A 428 -38.45 0.12 -14.66
N ALA A 429 -38.06 -1.06 -15.13
CA ALA A 429 -37.67 -2.17 -14.24
C ALA A 429 -36.40 -1.85 -13.48
N THR A 430 -36.32 -2.39 -12.26
CA THR A 430 -35.18 -2.23 -11.36
C THR A 430 -34.65 -3.56 -10.84
N LEU A 431 -33.40 -3.58 -10.48
CA LEU A 431 -32.75 -4.70 -9.77
C LEU A 431 -31.63 -4.15 -8.88
N ILE A 432 -31.21 -4.95 -7.92
CA ILE A 432 -30.05 -4.65 -7.06
C ILE A 432 -28.89 -5.53 -7.51
N GLU A 433 -27.73 -4.92 -7.76
CA GLU A 433 -26.47 -5.60 -7.97
C GLU A 433 -25.58 -5.42 -6.74
N GLU A 434 -25.09 -6.51 -6.18
CA GLU A 434 -24.15 -6.53 -5.05
C GLU A 434 -22.85 -7.21 -5.48
N LEU A 435 -21.71 -6.57 -5.25
CA LEU A 435 -20.39 -7.14 -5.53
C LEU A 435 -20.09 -8.31 -4.59
N ILE A 436 -19.75 -9.47 -5.14
CA ILE A 436 -19.41 -10.69 -4.40
C ILE A 436 -17.94 -11.11 -4.54
N SER A 437 -17.24 -10.56 -5.52
CA SER A 437 -15.80 -10.74 -5.72
C SER A 437 -15.26 -9.53 -6.47
N VAL A 438 -14.14 -8.98 -6.04
CA VAL A 438 -13.48 -7.84 -6.69
C VAL A 438 -11.98 -8.07 -6.70
N HIS A 439 -11.42 -8.18 -7.91
CA HIS A 439 -9.99 -8.28 -8.20
C HIS A 439 -9.67 -7.24 -9.27
N PRO A 440 -9.28 -6.03 -8.89
CA PRO A 440 -9.11 -4.92 -9.80
C PRO A 440 -8.28 -5.27 -11.03
N TYR A 441 -8.73 -4.80 -12.18
CA TYR A 441 -8.15 -4.96 -13.52
C TYR A 441 -8.05 -6.41 -14.03
N SER A 442 -8.52 -7.41 -13.26
CA SER A 442 -8.51 -8.83 -13.68
C SER A 442 -9.87 -9.51 -13.63
N HIS A 443 -10.68 -9.23 -12.58
CA HIS A 443 -11.98 -9.88 -12.41
C HIS A 443 -12.86 -9.10 -11.43
N TYR A 444 -14.16 -9.08 -11.68
CA TYR A 444 -15.16 -8.83 -10.65
C TYR A 444 -16.40 -9.69 -10.89
N ALA A 445 -17.08 -10.02 -9.79
CA ALA A 445 -18.35 -10.74 -9.83
C ALA A 445 -19.39 -10.05 -8.96
N TYR A 446 -20.62 -10.13 -9.38
CA TYR A 446 -21.77 -9.56 -8.68
C TYR A 446 -22.98 -10.50 -8.74
N GLN A 447 -23.85 -10.37 -7.75
CA GLN A 447 -25.15 -11.03 -7.74
C GLN A 447 -26.25 -9.99 -7.97
N MET A 448 -27.22 -10.36 -8.80
CA MET A 448 -28.43 -9.56 -9.08
C MET A 448 -29.62 -10.15 -8.35
N THR A 449 -30.34 -9.30 -7.63
CA THR A 449 -31.50 -9.66 -6.80
C THR A 449 -32.59 -8.58 -6.91
N ALA A 450 -33.68 -8.73 -6.17
CA ALA A 450 -34.75 -7.73 -6.05
C ALA A 450 -35.32 -7.25 -7.39
N PHE A 451 -35.49 -8.18 -8.35
CA PHE A 451 -36.06 -7.85 -9.66
C PHE A 451 -37.49 -7.34 -9.54
N SER A 452 -37.80 -6.21 -10.16
CA SER A 452 -39.14 -5.65 -10.21
C SER A 452 -39.98 -6.17 -11.40
N ASP A 453 -39.37 -6.88 -12.36
CA ASP A 453 -39.97 -7.42 -13.59
C ASP A 453 -40.24 -8.95 -13.50
N LEU A 454 -40.47 -9.58 -14.66
CA LEU A 454 -40.77 -11.00 -14.79
C LEU A 454 -39.67 -11.91 -14.21
N PHE A 455 -38.43 -11.45 -14.15
CA PHE A 455 -37.34 -12.26 -13.59
C PHE A 455 -37.55 -12.63 -12.12
N LYS A 456 -38.31 -11.84 -11.35
CA LYS A 456 -38.69 -12.19 -9.95
C LYS A 456 -39.42 -13.53 -9.83
N TYR A 457 -40.12 -13.96 -10.88
CA TYR A 457 -40.85 -15.24 -10.90
C TYR A 457 -39.96 -16.40 -11.41
N MET A 458 -38.90 -16.10 -12.18
CA MET A 458 -38.11 -17.10 -12.88
C MET A 458 -36.88 -17.50 -12.11
N THR A 459 -36.23 -16.55 -11.41
CA THR A 459 -35.01 -16.77 -10.68
C THR A 459 -35.01 -16.06 -9.32
N ASN A 460 -34.23 -16.54 -8.39
CA ASN A 460 -33.95 -15.84 -7.13
C ASN A 460 -32.70 -14.95 -7.27
N LYS A 461 -31.74 -15.42 -8.04
CA LYS A 461 -30.46 -14.73 -8.25
C LYS A 461 -29.92 -14.97 -9.64
N ILE A 462 -29.33 -13.95 -10.21
CA ILE A 462 -28.49 -14.03 -11.41
C ILE A 462 -27.11 -13.57 -10.97
N TYR A 463 -26.07 -14.24 -11.44
CA TYR A 463 -24.68 -13.88 -11.18
C TYR A 463 -24.03 -13.41 -12.46
N GLY A 464 -23.34 -12.27 -12.38
CA GLY A 464 -22.49 -11.75 -13.45
C GLY A 464 -21.03 -11.85 -13.05
N GLN A 465 -20.18 -12.23 -13.99
CA GLN A 465 -18.72 -12.26 -13.81
C GLN A 465 -18.05 -11.62 -15.02
N MET A 466 -17.09 -10.73 -14.76
CA MET A 466 -16.28 -10.10 -15.79
C MET A 466 -14.81 -10.47 -15.57
N TRP A 467 -14.17 -10.88 -16.65
CA TRP A 467 -12.74 -11.25 -16.70
C TRP A 467 -12.02 -10.35 -17.70
N PHE A 468 -10.80 -9.95 -17.34
CA PHE A 468 -9.94 -9.08 -18.14
C PHE A 468 -8.56 -9.73 -18.27
N ASP A 469 -8.28 -10.34 -19.42
CA ASP A 469 -7.04 -11.06 -19.69
C ASP A 469 -6.20 -10.29 -20.73
N THR A 470 -4.87 -10.23 -20.55
CA THR A 470 -3.98 -9.72 -21.60
C THR A 470 -3.74 -10.82 -22.64
N VAL A 471 -3.92 -10.48 -23.92
CA VAL A 471 -3.66 -11.34 -25.06
C VAL A 471 -2.98 -10.50 -26.14
N ASP A 472 -1.74 -10.80 -26.50
CA ASP A 472 -0.97 -10.12 -27.55
C ASP A 472 -1.05 -8.56 -27.47
N ASP A 473 -0.71 -8.00 -26.31
CA ASP A 473 -0.79 -6.56 -26.00
C ASP A 473 -2.18 -5.91 -26.02
N GLN A 474 -3.22 -6.70 -26.24
CA GLN A 474 -4.63 -6.30 -26.18
C GLN A 474 -5.28 -6.84 -24.92
N THR A 475 -6.48 -6.35 -24.60
CA THR A 475 -7.28 -6.86 -23.47
C THR A 475 -8.49 -7.65 -23.98
N ARG A 476 -8.57 -8.92 -23.59
CA ARG A 476 -9.78 -9.72 -23.78
C ARG A 476 -10.71 -9.52 -22.57
N ILE A 477 -11.94 -9.07 -22.82
CA ILE A 477 -13.02 -8.95 -21.85
C ILE A 477 -13.97 -10.10 -22.06
N ARG A 478 -14.19 -10.93 -21.03
CA ARG A 478 -15.16 -12.02 -21.05
C ARG A 478 -16.23 -11.80 -19.99
N TRP A 479 -17.49 -11.81 -20.37
CA TRP A 479 -18.64 -11.60 -19.51
C TRP A 479 -19.48 -12.86 -19.43
N VAL A 480 -19.67 -13.40 -18.22
CA VAL A 480 -20.40 -14.65 -17.97
C VAL A 480 -21.60 -14.36 -17.09
N TYR A 481 -22.78 -14.81 -17.52
CA TYR A 481 -24.00 -14.81 -16.70
C TYR A 481 -24.40 -16.22 -16.31
N THR A 482 -24.71 -16.42 -15.00
CA THR A 482 -25.18 -17.68 -14.42
C THR A 482 -26.55 -17.44 -13.78
N PHE A 483 -27.55 -18.12 -14.30
CA PHE A 483 -28.93 -18.07 -13.82
C PHE A 483 -29.23 -19.27 -12.91
N THR A 484 -29.87 -19.01 -11.77
CA THR A 484 -30.49 -20.06 -10.97
C THR A 484 -31.96 -20.12 -11.33
N TYR A 485 -32.53 -21.28 -11.69
CA TYR A 485 -33.94 -21.40 -12.01
C TYR A 485 -34.74 -22.01 -10.86
N LYS A 486 -36.01 -21.59 -10.69
CA LYS A 486 -36.89 -22.01 -9.59
C LYS A 486 -37.47 -23.41 -9.78
N ASN A 487 -37.93 -23.72 -11.02
CA ASN A 487 -38.60 -24.96 -11.37
C ASN A 487 -38.36 -25.34 -12.83
N ILE A 488 -38.98 -26.46 -13.29
CA ILE A 488 -38.75 -26.97 -14.64
C ILE A 488 -39.34 -26.03 -15.75
N PHE A 489 -40.42 -25.33 -15.46
CA PHE A 489 -41.02 -24.39 -16.43
C PHE A 489 -40.11 -23.17 -16.62
N THR A 490 -39.62 -22.61 -15.53
CA THR A 490 -38.63 -21.50 -15.59
C THR A 490 -37.33 -21.92 -16.25
N ARG A 491 -36.87 -23.17 -16.07
CA ARG A 491 -35.74 -23.72 -16.80
C ARG A 491 -36.01 -23.73 -18.31
N LEU A 492 -37.17 -24.26 -18.74
CA LEU A 492 -37.50 -24.35 -20.17
C LEU A 492 -37.55 -22.95 -20.80
N PHE A 493 -38.22 -22.00 -20.15
CA PHE A 493 -38.27 -20.61 -20.63
C PHE A 493 -36.86 -20.01 -20.75
N LEU A 494 -36.06 -20.07 -19.72
CA LEU A 494 -34.71 -19.51 -19.71
C LEU A 494 -33.78 -20.20 -20.74
N SER A 495 -33.96 -21.50 -20.97
CA SER A 495 -33.19 -22.24 -21.99
C SER A 495 -33.45 -21.79 -23.42
N LEU A 496 -34.62 -21.19 -23.67
CA LEU A 496 -34.95 -20.53 -24.94
C LEU A 496 -34.61 -19.04 -24.95
N PHE A 497 -34.90 -18.33 -23.87
CA PHE A 497 -34.68 -16.89 -23.77
C PHE A 497 -33.18 -16.50 -23.82
N ILE A 498 -32.34 -17.26 -23.13
CA ILE A 498 -30.91 -16.97 -23.03
C ILE A 498 -30.24 -16.96 -24.40
N PRO A 499 -30.29 -18.03 -25.25
CA PRO A 499 -29.63 -18.04 -26.54
C PRO A 499 -30.24 -17.09 -27.56
N LEU A 500 -31.58 -16.87 -27.51
CA LEU A 500 -32.29 -16.04 -28.48
C LEU A 500 -32.07 -14.54 -28.24
N PHE A 501 -32.03 -14.11 -27.00
CA PHE A 501 -32.06 -12.67 -26.68
C PHE A 501 -30.87 -12.24 -25.80
N LEU A 502 -30.60 -12.95 -24.71
CA LEU A 502 -29.67 -12.48 -23.73
C LEU A 502 -28.21 -12.55 -24.22
N LYS A 503 -27.82 -13.64 -24.89
CA LYS A 503 -26.47 -13.77 -25.45
C LYS A 503 -26.15 -12.60 -26.39
N LYS A 504 -27.12 -12.22 -27.23
CA LYS A 504 -26.95 -11.06 -28.12
C LYS A 504 -26.86 -9.75 -27.34
N TYR A 505 -27.68 -9.55 -26.29
CA TYR A 505 -27.63 -8.38 -25.44
C TYR A 505 -26.25 -8.18 -24.76
N LEU A 506 -25.68 -9.26 -24.24
CA LEU A 506 -24.33 -9.21 -23.64
C LEU A 506 -23.26 -8.89 -24.69
N GLN A 507 -23.35 -9.50 -25.88
CA GLN A 507 -22.38 -9.28 -26.96
C GLN A 507 -22.46 -7.85 -27.51
N ASP A 508 -23.65 -7.34 -27.74
CA ASP A 508 -23.86 -5.96 -28.21
C ASP A 508 -23.35 -4.95 -27.17
N GLY A 509 -23.61 -5.20 -25.88
CA GLY A 509 -23.04 -4.39 -24.79
C GLY A 509 -21.52 -4.34 -24.81
N LEU A 510 -20.85 -5.48 -24.91
CA LEU A 510 -19.38 -5.51 -25.01
C LEU A 510 -18.86 -4.84 -26.29
N ASN A 511 -19.55 -4.98 -27.42
CA ASN A 511 -19.18 -4.30 -28.68
C ASN A 511 -19.31 -2.78 -28.55
N ASN A 512 -20.34 -2.27 -27.86
CA ASN A 512 -20.49 -0.83 -27.56
C ASN A 512 -19.35 -0.34 -26.66
N ALA A 513 -19.00 -1.11 -25.62
CA ALA A 513 -17.87 -0.78 -24.76
C ALA A 513 -16.54 -0.77 -25.53
N LYS A 514 -16.35 -1.73 -26.47
CA LYS A 514 -15.18 -1.75 -27.36
C LYS A 514 -15.09 -0.49 -28.20
N ALA A 515 -16.17 -0.10 -28.88
CA ALA A 515 -16.18 1.09 -29.72
C ALA A 515 -15.71 2.33 -28.94
N TYR A 516 -16.17 2.51 -27.70
CA TYR A 516 -15.76 3.62 -26.86
C TYR A 516 -14.30 3.51 -26.35
N LEU A 517 -13.82 2.32 -26.09
CA LEU A 517 -12.46 2.10 -25.59
C LEU A 517 -11.37 2.29 -26.66
N GLU A 518 -11.75 2.16 -27.93
CA GLU A 518 -10.85 2.27 -29.08
C GLU A 518 -10.94 3.62 -29.82
N ASP A 519 -11.94 4.46 -29.48
CA ASP A 519 -12.00 5.88 -29.85
C ASP A 519 -11.08 6.73 -28.93
#